data_a032dc67ac6deebfeb3cdba83c7e057e
#
_entry.id   a032dc67ac6deebfeb3cdba83c7e057e
#
_cell.length_a   1.000
_cell.length_b   1.000
_cell.length_c   1.000
_cell.angle_alpha   90.00
_cell.angle_beta   90.00
_cell.angle_gamma   90.00
#
_symmetry.space_group_name_H-M   'P 1'
#
loop_
_entity.id
_entity.type
_entity.pdbx_description
1 polymer ?
#
loop_
_entity_poly.entity_id
_entity_poly.type
_entity_poly.pdbx_seq_one_letter_code
_entity_poly.pdbx_strand_id
1 'polypeptide(L)'
;MTMFARDLSVAHYRSFESYRLALDEGVTILAGPNAAGKTNLIEALQLLTSGASFRHPTAAELVHDGVGSCKIELRLEGDGRVLDMGSSAEDGKRSFSRNGKRCSAAGVRGVLPSVLFCPDHLDMVKRGASVRRAALDDFGMQLSARYADLASTYGRCVTQRNALLKEAWCCREMLGAWNDSIARAGAALLVHRLALLDRLAGHVRTAYGQVASGEAANVSYASTLGDLPQVDDREELKGWAYERMLAALDEHADEEIRRGVTLVGPHRDEIEFTVAGRSARSFASQGQQRTLVLAWKVAEVAVARDVLGTAPLLLLDDVMSELDGERRGAFLRLIGDDIQTVITTTNLGYFTDDLLDRAKVVSMGETC
;
A
#
# COMPACT_ATOMS: atom_id res chain seq x y z
N MET A 1 12.48 -0.12 17.64
CA MET A 1 13.71 0.36 16.94
C MET A 1 13.29 1.41 15.96
N THR A 2 13.70 2.66 16.17
CA THR A 2 13.28 3.78 15.31
C THR A 2 14.37 4.06 14.30
N MET A 3 14.04 3.86 13.01
CA MET A 3 14.92 4.18 11.88
C MET A 3 14.34 5.38 11.14
N PHE A 4 15.21 6.27 10.66
CA PHE A 4 14.85 7.44 9.86
C PHE A 4 15.55 7.41 8.52
N ALA A 5 14.90 7.88 7.48
CA ALA A 5 15.51 8.17 6.19
C ALA A 5 16.37 9.44 6.32
N ARG A 6 17.64 9.38 5.93
CA ARG A 6 18.59 10.51 6.03
C ARG A 6 18.97 11.10 4.69
N ASP A 7 19.40 10.26 3.78
CA ASP A 7 19.87 10.68 2.47
C ASP A 7 19.29 9.79 1.39
N LEU A 8 18.60 10.40 0.44
CA LEU A 8 18.21 9.76 -0.81
C LEU A 8 19.13 10.26 -1.92
N SER A 9 19.75 9.35 -2.65
CA SER A 9 20.48 9.67 -3.88
C SER A 9 19.95 8.89 -5.05
N VAL A 10 19.81 9.56 -6.18
CA VAL A 10 19.35 8.97 -7.44
C VAL A 10 20.32 9.34 -8.54
N ALA A 11 20.64 8.39 -9.42
CA ALA A 11 21.47 8.58 -10.59
C ALA A 11 20.78 7.96 -11.81
N HIS A 12 20.62 8.75 -12.87
CA HIS A 12 19.95 8.38 -14.11
C HIS A 12 18.54 7.80 -13.90
N TYR A 13 17.79 8.41 -12.98
CA TYR A 13 16.49 7.92 -12.54
C TYR A 13 15.37 8.87 -12.98
N ARG A 14 14.43 8.38 -13.77
CA ARG A 14 13.30 9.19 -14.26
C ARG A 14 13.80 10.46 -14.93
N SER A 15 13.40 11.64 -14.42
CA SER A 15 13.82 12.98 -14.90
C SER A 15 15.18 13.42 -14.38
N PHE A 16 15.84 12.65 -13.54
CA PHE A 16 17.10 13.05 -12.91
C PHE A 16 18.33 12.39 -13.54
N GLU A 17 19.29 13.17 -14.01
CA GLU A 17 20.64 12.64 -14.26
C GLU A 17 21.32 12.29 -12.94
N SER A 18 21.27 13.19 -11.97
CA SER A 18 21.76 12.98 -10.60
C SER A 18 21.05 13.93 -9.65
N TYR A 19 20.61 13.43 -8.50
CA TYR A 19 20.02 14.25 -7.45
C TYR A 19 20.30 13.64 -6.08
N ARG A 20 20.53 14.52 -5.09
CA ARG A 20 20.68 14.11 -3.69
C ARG A 20 19.75 14.92 -2.81
N LEU A 21 18.97 14.23 -1.98
CA LEU A 21 18.04 14.80 -1.02
C LEU A 21 18.42 14.39 0.39
N ALA A 22 18.84 15.34 1.20
CA ALA A 22 18.98 15.14 2.63
C ALA A 22 17.63 15.33 3.31
N LEU A 23 17.22 14.40 4.17
CA LEU A 23 15.96 14.37 4.89
C LEU A 23 16.20 14.62 6.38
N ASP A 24 15.28 15.33 7.02
CA ASP A 24 15.26 15.51 8.48
C ASP A 24 14.37 14.44 9.14
N GLU A 25 14.50 14.25 10.46
CA GLU A 25 13.66 13.32 11.23
C GLU A 25 12.19 13.76 11.31
N GLY A 26 11.92 15.05 11.17
CA GLY A 26 10.58 15.63 11.16
C GLY A 26 10.01 15.74 9.74
N VAL A 27 9.49 16.92 9.43
CA VAL A 27 8.84 17.21 8.15
C VAL A 27 9.82 17.77 7.13
N THR A 28 9.89 17.17 5.96
CA THR A 28 10.58 17.70 4.78
C THR A 28 9.55 18.02 3.70
N ILE A 29 9.53 19.27 3.22
CA ILE A 29 8.62 19.75 2.18
C ILE A 29 9.40 19.98 0.88
N LEU A 30 9.05 19.23 -0.16
CA LEU A 30 9.58 19.43 -1.52
C LEU A 30 8.63 20.37 -2.26
N ALA A 31 9.02 21.65 -2.38
CA ALA A 31 8.22 22.67 -3.02
C ALA A 31 8.77 23.01 -4.41
N GLY A 32 7.91 23.12 -5.42
CA GLY A 32 8.33 23.48 -6.77
C GLY A 32 7.23 23.31 -7.81
N PRO A 33 7.45 23.72 -9.05
CA PRO A 33 6.46 23.62 -10.11
C PRO A 33 6.13 22.15 -10.45
N ASN A 34 5.07 21.97 -11.24
CA ASN A 34 4.78 20.65 -11.80
C ASN A 34 5.95 20.23 -12.70
N ALA A 35 6.15 18.92 -12.81
CA ALA A 35 7.26 18.29 -13.55
C ALA A 35 8.68 18.50 -12.96
N ALA A 36 8.86 19.20 -11.83
CA ALA A 36 10.15 19.31 -11.13
C ALA A 36 10.70 17.99 -10.56
N GLY A 37 10.02 16.86 -10.77
CA GLY A 37 10.48 15.54 -10.31
C GLY A 37 10.10 15.19 -8.87
N LYS A 38 9.30 16.01 -8.16
CA LYS A 38 8.89 15.78 -6.76
C LYS A 38 8.32 14.38 -6.54
N THR A 39 7.34 13.98 -7.34
CA THR A 39 6.72 12.65 -7.29
C THR A 39 7.71 11.52 -7.58
N ASN A 40 8.74 11.76 -8.40
CA ASN A 40 9.78 10.76 -8.67
C ASN A 40 10.64 10.49 -7.42
N LEU A 41 10.90 11.50 -6.58
CA LEU A 41 11.60 11.31 -5.31
C LEU A 41 10.73 10.57 -4.28
N ILE A 42 9.42 10.85 -4.22
CA ILE A 42 8.47 10.08 -3.40
C ILE A 42 8.45 8.61 -3.87
N GLU A 43 8.40 8.36 -5.18
CA GLU A 43 8.45 7.02 -5.76
C GLU A 43 9.75 6.29 -5.38
N ALA A 44 10.90 6.97 -5.43
CA ALA A 44 12.18 6.41 -5.02
C ALA A 44 12.22 6.03 -3.54
N LEU A 45 11.70 6.88 -2.65
CA LEU A 45 11.56 6.59 -1.21
C LEU A 45 10.66 5.38 -1.00
N GLN A 46 9.48 5.35 -1.61
CA GLN A 46 8.55 4.23 -1.47
C GLN A 46 9.17 2.92 -2.00
N LEU A 47 9.85 2.98 -3.15
CA LEU A 47 10.48 1.80 -3.74
C LEU A 47 11.50 1.15 -2.79
N LEU A 48 12.27 1.95 -2.05
CA LEU A 48 13.29 1.48 -1.12
C LEU A 48 12.76 1.16 0.28
N THR A 49 11.52 1.49 0.60
CA THR A 49 10.87 1.20 1.89
C THR A 49 9.86 0.06 1.78
N SER A 50 9.07 0.02 0.70
CA SER A 50 8.05 -1.01 0.47
C SER A 50 8.47 -2.13 -0.49
N GLY A 51 9.57 -1.95 -1.23
CA GLY A 51 10.01 -2.87 -2.29
C GLY A 51 9.15 -2.83 -3.55
N ALA A 52 8.22 -1.87 -3.65
CA ALA A 52 7.33 -1.67 -4.79
C ALA A 52 7.12 -0.18 -5.05
N SER A 53 6.76 0.18 -6.28
CA SER A 53 6.33 1.53 -6.64
C SER A 53 4.81 1.55 -6.85
N PHE A 54 4.15 2.59 -6.37
CA PHE A 54 2.71 2.83 -6.58
C PHE A 54 2.33 3.03 -8.05
N ARG A 55 3.29 3.38 -8.90
CA ARG A 55 3.11 3.54 -10.34
C ARG A 55 3.27 2.24 -11.13
N HIS A 56 3.70 1.14 -10.47
CA HIS A 56 3.96 -0.17 -11.08
C HIS A 56 4.82 -0.12 -12.35
N PRO A 57 5.95 0.62 -12.37
CA PRO A 57 6.75 0.77 -13.57
C PRO A 57 7.44 -0.54 -13.96
N THR A 58 7.69 -0.68 -15.24
CA THR A 58 8.70 -1.61 -15.74
C THR A 58 10.10 -1.14 -15.30
N ALA A 59 11.11 -2.00 -15.39
CA ALA A 59 12.47 -1.61 -15.05
C ALA A 59 13.00 -0.50 -15.98
N ALA A 60 12.63 -0.54 -17.26
CA ALA A 60 13.02 0.46 -18.26
C ALA A 60 12.43 1.86 -17.95
N GLU A 61 11.19 1.94 -17.47
CA GLU A 61 10.56 3.21 -17.13
C GLU A 61 11.17 3.91 -15.90
N LEU A 62 11.98 3.22 -15.10
CA LEU A 62 12.73 3.83 -14.01
C LEU A 62 14.01 4.54 -14.49
N VAL A 63 14.52 4.17 -15.66
CA VAL A 63 15.77 4.69 -16.21
C VAL A 63 15.52 6.02 -16.90
N HIS A 64 16.46 6.95 -16.73
CA HIS A 64 16.46 8.24 -17.43
C HIS A 64 16.63 8.03 -18.95
N ASP A 65 15.96 8.86 -19.74
CA ASP A 65 15.99 8.75 -21.19
C ASP A 65 17.42 8.84 -21.74
N GLY A 66 17.76 7.98 -22.68
CA GLY A 66 19.06 7.98 -23.36
C GLY A 66 20.18 7.24 -22.63
N VAL A 67 19.92 6.63 -21.47
CA VAL A 67 20.91 5.83 -20.71
C VAL A 67 20.43 4.39 -20.51
N GLY A 68 21.35 3.47 -20.15
CA GLY A 68 21.03 2.03 -20.05
C GLY A 68 20.67 1.57 -18.64
N SER A 69 20.95 2.38 -17.61
CA SER A 69 20.75 1.96 -16.22
C SER A 69 20.46 3.13 -15.30
N CYS A 70 19.83 2.85 -14.15
CA CYS A 70 19.66 3.81 -13.07
C CYS A 70 20.04 3.20 -11.72
N LYS A 71 20.31 4.07 -10.75
CA LYS A 71 20.59 3.70 -9.37
C LYS A 71 19.86 4.61 -8.40
N ILE A 72 19.31 4.01 -7.34
CA ILE A 72 18.63 4.69 -6.26
C ILE A 72 19.21 4.16 -4.96
N GLU A 73 19.62 5.03 -4.06
CA GLU A 73 20.16 4.67 -2.75
C GLU A 73 19.51 5.51 -1.67
N LEU A 74 19.17 4.87 -0.56
CA LEU A 74 18.59 5.49 0.62
C LEU A 74 19.39 5.08 1.84
N ARG A 75 19.95 6.04 2.54
CA ARG A 75 20.58 5.84 3.84
C ARG A 75 19.55 5.98 4.94
N LEU A 76 19.47 4.96 5.78
CA LEU A 76 18.65 4.92 6.99
C LEU A 76 19.57 4.97 8.21
N GLU A 77 19.19 5.76 9.22
CA GLU A 77 19.91 5.87 10.48
C GLU A 77 18.95 5.74 11.66
N GLY A 78 19.36 5.08 12.73
CA GLY A 78 18.60 4.95 13.95
C GLY A 78 19.15 3.88 14.87
N ASP A 79 18.90 4.01 16.16
CA ASP A 79 19.33 3.10 17.22
C ASP A 79 20.84 2.75 17.15
N GLY A 80 21.69 3.70 16.77
CA GLY A 80 23.15 3.50 16.61
C GLY A 80 23.54 2.66 15.39
N ARG A 81 22.64 2.47 14.42
CA ARG A 81 22.86 1.69 13.19
C ARG A 81 22.68 2.55 11.95
N VAL A 82 23.43 2.22 10.93
CA VAL A 82 23.30 2.77 9.58
C VAL A 82 23.00 1.62 8.62
N LEU A 83 21.99 1.81 7.77
CA LEU A 83 21.64 0.84 6.74
C LEU A 83 21.54 1.56 5.40
N ASP A 84 22.24 1.06 4.40
CA ASP A 84 22.14 1.55 3.03
C ASP A 84 21.23 0.60 2.23
N MET A 85 20.09 1.13 1.78
CA MET A 85 19.12 0.47 0.91
C MET A 85 19.36 0.92 -0.53
N GLY A 86 19.35 -0.01 -1.47
CA GLY A 86 19.59 0.31 -2.87
C GLY A 86 18.62 -0.38 -3.82
N SER A 87 18.36 0.26 -4.95
CA SER A 87 17.72 -0.37 -6.12
C SER A 87 18.44 0.08 -7.39
N SER A 88 18.56 -0.81 -8.35
CA SER A 88 19.06 -0.49 -9.68
C SER A 88 18.17 -1.14 -10.74
N ALA A 89 18.07 -0.48 -11.88
CA ALA A 89 17.45 -1.04 -13.07
C ALA A 89 18.47 -1.00 -14.22
N GLU A 90 18.70 -2.13 -14.87
CA GLU A 90 19.64 -2.33 -15.96
C GLU A 90 19.15 -3.49 -16.81
N ASP A 91 19.28 -3.41 -18.15
CA ASP A 91 18.87 -4.43 -19.10
C ASP A 91 17.43 -4.96 -18.88
N GLY A 92 16.50 -4.07 -18.55
CA GLY A 92 15.09 -4.42 -18.27
C GLY A 92 14.87 -5.21 -16.97
N LYS A 93 15.91 -5.37 -16.13
CA LYS A 93 15.83 -6.07 -14.84
C LYS A 93 16.04 -5.11 -13.69
N ARG A 94 15.20 -5.24 -12.66
CA ARG A 94 15.35 -4.50 -11.41
C ARG A 94 15.98 -5.39 -10.35
N SER A 95 16.90 -4.82 -9.58
CA SER A 95 17.51 -5.47 -8.43
C SER A 95 17.43 -4.58 -7.19
N PHE A 96 17.52 -5.20 -6.02
CA PHE A 96 17.60 -4.54 -4.73
C PHE A 96 18.86 -4.95 -3.99
N SER A 97 19.34 -4.05 -3.12
CA SER A 97 20.47 -4.33 -2.23
C SER A 97 20.25 -3.74 -0.84
N ARG A 98 20.87 -4.34 0.15
CA ARG A 98 20.95 -3.88 1.54
C ARG A 98 22.40 -3.96 2.00
N ASN A 99 22.98 -2.82 2.40
CA ASN A 99 24.40 -2.70 2.74
C ASN A 99 25.32 -3.28 1.64
N GLY A 100 25.03 -2.96 0.37
CA GLY A 100 25.78 -3.44 -0.79
C GLY A 100 25.54 -4.90 -1.17
N LYS A 101 24.82 -5.70 -0.36
CA LYS A 101 24.51 -7.11 -0.68
C LYS A 101 23.15 -7.20 -1.39
N ARG A 102 23.11 -7.92 -2.50
CA ARG A 102 21.87 -8.15 -3.26
C ARG A 102 20.82 -8.86 -2.39
N CYS A 103 19.58 -8.37 -2.45
CA CYS A 103 18.43 -8.97 -1.78
C CYS A 103 17.19 -8.97 -2.70
N SER A 104 16.11 -9.60 -2.25
CA SER A 104 14.81 -9.51 -2.92
C SER A 104 14.06 -8.22 -2.52
N ALA A 105 12.99 -7.89 -3.24
CA ALA A 105 12.07 -6.82 -2.82
C ALA A 105 11.52 -7.03 -1.39
N ALA A 106 11.32 -8.30 -0.99
CA ALA A 106 10.94 -8.64 0.39
C ALA A 106 12.04 -8.29 1.41
N GLY A 107 13.32 -8.29 1.01
CA GLY A 107 14.45 -7.96 1.87
C GLY A 107 14.58 -6.49 2.22
N VAL A 108 13.90 -5.59 1.49
CA VAL A 108 13.81 -4.15 1.83
C VAL A 108 12.62 -3.85 2.74
N ARG A 109 11.55 -4.65 2.67
CA ARG A 109 10.34 -4.46 3.49
C ARG A 109 10.61 -4.63 4.98
N GLY A 110 9.89 -3.90 5.80
CA GLY A 110 9.94 -4.03 7.27
C GLY A 110 11.18 -3.41 7.93
N VAL A 111 12.10 -2.80 7.17
CA VAL A 111 13.24 -2.04 7.72
C VAL A 111 12.76 -0.66 8.18
N LEU A 112 12.15 0.08 7.28
CA LEU A 112 11.42 1.30 7.53
C LEU A 112 10.13 1.23 6.69
N PRO A 113 8.99 0.87 7.27
CA PRO A 113 7.74 0.85 6.53
C PRO A 113 7.35 2.27 6.12
N SER A 114 6.64 2.39 5.00
CA SER A 114 6.14 3.67 4.53
C SER A 114 4.63 3.64 4.29
N VAL A 115 3.97 4.73 4.62
CA VAL A 115 2.58 4.99 4.27
C VAL A 115 2.56 6.08 3.22
N LEU A 116 2.11 5.74 2.03
CA LEU A 116 1.96 6.70 0.93
C LEU A 116 0.52 7.19 0.85
N PHE A 117 0.37 8.50 0.69
CA PHE A 117 -0.86 9.14 0.28
C PHE A 117 -0.61 9.98 -0.98
N CYS A 118 -1.32 9.69 -2.06
CA CYS A 118 -1.26 10.40 -3.32
C CYS A 118 -2.68 10.60 -3.88
N PRO A 119 -2.90 11.47 -4.88
CA PRO A 119 -4.22 11.76 -5.44
C PRO A 119 -4.98 10.52 -5.92
N ASP A 120 -4.28 9.53 -6.49
CA ASP A 120 -4.90 8.28 -6.94
C ASP A 120 -5.61 7.51 -5.82
N HIS A 121 -5.18 7.66 -4.58
CA HIS A 121 -5.82 7.03 -3.43
C HIS A 121 -7.20 7.64 -3.12
N LEU A 122 -7.45 8.91 -3.47
CA LEU A 122 -8.72 9.58 -3.22
C LEU A 122 -9.91 8.88 -3.91
N ASP A 123 -9.62 8.18 -5.01
CA ASP A 123 -10.62 7.40 -5.72
C ASP A 123 -10.84 5.98 -5.18
N MET A 124 -10.10 5.55 -4.15
CA MET A 124 -10.13 4.17 -3.62
C MET A 124 -11.56 3.73 -3.28
N VAL A 125 -12.38 4.62 -2.75
CA VAL A 125 -13.78 4.32 -2.40
C VAL A 125 -14.64 4.09 -3.65
N LYS A 126 -14.40 4.83 -4.73
CA LYS A 126 -15.16 4.73 -6.00
C LYS A 126 -14.68 3.60 -6.91
N ARG A 127 -13.40 3.36 -6.96
CA ARG A 127 -12.79 2.34 -7.82
C ARG A 127 -13.27 0.93 -7.48
N GLY A 128 -12.91 -0.03 -8.32
CA GLY A 128 -13.28 -1.44 -8.11
C GLY A 128 -12.62 -2.07 -6.88
N ALA A 129 -13.16 -3.19 -6.44
CA ALA A 129 -12.68 -3.98 -5.29
C ALA A 129 -11.17 -4.30 -5.35
N SER A 130 -10.61 -4.47 -6.55
CA SER A 130 -9.17 -4.76 -6.74
C SER A 130 -8.27 -3.69 -6.14
N VAL A 131 -8.65 -2.40 -6.23
CA VAL A 131 -7.87 -1.29 -5.67
C VAL A 131 -7.85 -1.35 -4.13
N ARG A 132 -8.99 -1.64 -3.51
CA ARG A 132 -9.10 -1.76 -2.05
C ARG A 132 -8.36 -2.97 -1.51
N ARG A 133 -8.47 -4.13 -2.21
CA ARG A 133 -7.68 -5.32 -1.86
C ARG A 133 -6.18 -5.07 -2.00
N ALA A 134 -5.75 -4.41 -3.09
CA ALA A 134 -4.35 -4.06 -3.28
C ALA A 134 -3.85 -3.15 -2.14
N ALA A 135 -4.62 -2.12 -1.76
CA ALA A 135 -4.25 -1.23 -0.65
C ALA A 135 -4.07 -2.00 0.67
N LEU A 136 -4.99 -2.92 1.00
CA LEU A 136 -4.87 -3.76 2.20
C LEU A 136 -3.67 -4.70 2.13
N ASP A 137 -3.47 -5.37 0.98
CA ASP A 137 -2.39 -6.34 0.82
C ASP A 137 -1.01 -5.65 0.80
N ASP A 138 -0.85 -4.54 0.09
CA ASP A 138 0.40 -3.77 0.03
C ASP A 138 0.82 -3.29 1.43
N PHE A 139 -0.14 -2.85 2.23
CA PHE A 139 0.10 -2.48 3.60
C PHE A 139 0.44 -3.70 4.47
N GLY A 140 -0.35 -4.78 4.40
CA GLY A 140 -0.11 -6.02 5.12
C GLY A 140 1.26 -6.65 4.83
N MET A 141 1.70 -6.58 3.56
CA MET A 141 3.01 -7.08 3.14
C MET A 141 4.19 -6.29 3.73
N GLN A 142 4.01 -5.01 4.04
CA GLN A 142 5.03 -4.21 4.71
C GLN A 142 5.12 -4.54 6.21
N LEU A 143 3.99 -4.88 6.83
CA LEU A 143 3.93 -5.20 8.27
C LEU A 143 4.43 -6.60 8.60
N SER A 144 4.31 -7.56 7.67
CA SER A 144 4.59 -8.97 7.94
C SER A 144 5.14 -9.70 6.72
N ALA A 145 6.35 -10.26 6.88
CA ALA A 145 6.95 -11.15 5.87
C ALA A 145 6.04 -12.38 5.60
N ARG A 146 5.40 -12.92 6.67
CA ARG A 146 4.45 -14.02 6.51
C ARG A 146 3.24 -13.65 5.68
N TYR A 147 2.70 -12.43 5.87
CA TYR A 147 1.61 -11.93 5.03
C TYR A 147 2.04 -11.85 3.56
N ALA A 148 3.25 -11.31 3.30
CA ALA A 148 3.80 -11.20 1.95
C ALA A 148 3.97 -12.57 1.27
N ASP A 149 4.45 -13.58 2.00
CA ASP A 149 4.59 -14.95 1.50
C ASP A 149 3.23 -15.58 1.19
N LEU A 150 2.24 -15.39 2.05
CA LEU A 150 0.88 -15.89 1.84
C LEU A 150 0.22 -15.24 0.62
N ALA A 151 0.27 -13.92 0.51
CA ALA A 151 -0.30 -13.19 -0.63
C ALA A 151 0.36 -13.60 -1.96
N SER A 152 1.70 -13.72 -1.97
CA SER A 152 2.46 -14.19 -3.14
C SER A 152 2.13 -15.63 -3.51
N THR A 153 2.04 -16.52 -2.52
CA THR A 153 1.72 -17.95 -2.75
C THR A 153 0.31 -18.09 -3.29
N TYR A 154 -0.67 -17.41 -2.68
CA TYR A 154 -2.04 -17.40 -3.17
C TYR A 154 -2.15 -16.87 -4.59
N GLY A 155 -1.49 -15.73 -4.88
CA GLY A 155 -1.48 -15.15 -6.23
C GLY A 155 -0.91 -16.11 -7.29
N ARG A 156 0.16 -16.85 -6.96
CA ARG A 156 0.70 -17.89 -7.85
C ARG A 156 -0.28 -19.04 -8.07
N CYS A 157 -0.96 -19.52 -7.00
CA CYS A 157 -1.97 -20.58 -7.12
C CYS A 157 -3.12 -20.12 -8.05
N VAL A 158 -3.63 -18.90 -7.89
CA VAL A 158 -4.66 -18.34 -8.78
C VAL A 158 -4.17 -18.27 -10.23
N THR A 159 -2.95 -17.76 -10.46
CA THR A 159 -2.39 -17.62 -11.81
C THR A 159 -2.25 -18.99 -12.50
N GLN A 160 -1.71 -19.98 -11.79
CA GLN A 160 -1.50 -21.34 -12.32
C GLN A 160 -2.81 -22.04 -12.57
N ARG A 161 -3.77 -21.94 -11.65
CA ARG A 161 -5.11 -22.53 -11.82
C ARG A 161 -5.84 -21.87 -13.00
N ASN A 162 -5.76 -20.54 -13.15
CA ASN A 162 -6.34 -19.85 -14.30
C ASN A 162 -5.66 -20.20 -15.63
N ALA A 163 -4.38 -20.55 -15.63
CA ALA A 163 -3.72 -21.08 -16.83
C ALA A 163 -4.31 -22.44 -17.23
N LEU A 164 -4.52 -23.35 -16.26
CA LEU A 164 -5.17 -24.63 -16.52
C LEU A 164 -6.62 -24.47 -17.02
N LEU A 165 -7.40 -23.57 -16.38
CA LEU A 165 -8.79 -23.32 -16.79
C LEU A 165 -8.93 -22.79 -18.24
N LYS A 166 -7.88 -22.23 -18.81
CA LYS A 166 -7.87 -21.74 -20.22
C LYS A 166 -7.56 -22.82 -21.24
N GLU A 167 -7.09 -23.99 -20.79
CA GLU A 167 -6.80 -25.11 -21.68
C GLU A 167 -8.11 -25.73 -22.21
N ALA A 168 -8.21 -25.96 -23.51
CA ALA A 168 -9.42 -26.50 -24.14
C ALA A 168 -9.79 -27.91 -23.66
N TRP A 169 -8.83 -28.63 -23.07
CA TRP A 169 -8.98 -30.00 -22.52
C TRP A 169 -9.21 -30.02 -21.00
N CYS A 170 -9.34 -28.85 -20.36
CA CYS A 170 -9.58 -28.77 -18.92
C CYS A 170 -10.92 -29.40 -18.53
N CYS A 171 -10.91 -30.28 -17.53
CA CYS A 171 -12.09 -30.90 -16.96
C CYS A 171 -12.05 -30.86 -15.43
N ARG A 172 -13.18 -31.13 -14.76
CA ARG A 172 -13.31 -31.05 -13.30
C ARG A 172 -12.29 -31.93 -12.56
N GLU A 173 -12.03 -33.12 -13.06
CA GLU A 173 -11.12 -34.08 -12.46
C GLU A 173 -9.70 -33.58 -12.33
N MET A 174 -9.29 -32.64 -13.21
CA MET A 174 -7.96 -32.05 -13.22
C MET A 174 -7.79 -30.94 -12.18
N LEU A 175 -8.88 -30.38 -11.68
CA LEU A 175 -8.86 -29.24 -10.78
C LEU A 175 -8.57 -29.62 -9.32
N GLY A 176 -8.70 -30.89 -8.92
CA GLY A 176 -8.65 -31.32 -7.52
C GLY A 176 -7.41 -30.87 -6.75
N ALA A 177 -6.20 -31.13 -7.27
CA ALA A 177 -4.95 -30.72 -6.63
C ALA A 177 -4.79 -29.19 -6.58
N TRP A 178 -5.27 -28.50 -7.61
CA TRP A 178 -5.24 -27.01 -7.65
C TRP A 178 -6.26 -26.41 -6.70
N ASN A 179 -7.45 -27.04 -6.56
CA ASN A 179 -8.47 -26.61 -5.61
C ASN A 179 -7.96 -26.72 -4.16
N ASP A 180 -7.29 -27.84 -3.80
CA ASP A 180 -6.66 -28.00 -2.47
C ASP A 180 -5.60 -26.91 -2.23
N SER A 181 -4.71 -26.69 -3.19
CA SER A 181 -3.62 -25.72 -3.06
C SER A 181 -4.13 -24.27 -2.90
N ILE A 182 -5.11 -23.87 -3.73
CA ILE A 182 -5.67 -22.53 -3.68
C ILE A 182 -6.54 -22.34 -2.42
N ALA A 183 -7.26 -23.38 -1.96
CA ALA A 183 -8.06 -23.32 -0.74
C ALA A 183 -7.19 -23.17 0.51
N ARG A 184 -6.07 -23.92 0.62
CA ARG A 184 -5.12 -23.78 1.73
C ARG A 184 -4.50 -22.39 1.78
N ALA A 185 -3.98 -21.90 0.64
CA ALA A 185 -3.35 -20.59 0.57
C ALA A 185 -4.37 -19.45 0.78
N GLY A 186 -5.58 -19.61 0.21
CA GLY A 186 -6.66 -18.62 0.31
C GLY A 186 -7.21 -18.52 1.73
N ALA A 187 -7.44 -19.63 2.40
CA ALA A 187 -7.89 -19.64 3.80
C ALA A 187 -6.88 -18.94 4.73
N ALA A 188 -5.59 -19.25 4.55
CA ALA A 188 -4.54 -18.60 5.35
C ALA A 188 -4.48 -17.08 5.09
N LEU A 189 -4.58 -16.64 3.81
CA LEU A 189 -4.59 -15.23 3.47
C LEU A 189 -5.83 -14.52 4.01
N LEU A 190 -7.02 -15.13 3.92
CA LEU A 190 -8.27 -14.59 4.43
C LEU A 190 -8.17 -14.27 5.93
N VAL A 191 -7.69 -15.19 6.75
CA VAL A 191 -7.51 -14.98 8.20
C VAL A 191 -6.59 -13.79 8.47
N HIS A 192 -5.50 -13.66 7.73
CA HIS A 192 -4.57 -12.53 7.90
C HIS A 192 -5.18 -11.20 7.45
N ARG A 193 -5.96 -11.18 6.36
CA ARG A 193 -6.69 -9.99 5.90
C ARG A 193 -7.73 -9.53 6.92
N LEU A 194 -8.52 -10.45 7.45
CA LEU A 194 -9.53 -10.15 8.47
C LEU A 194 -8.91 -9.55 9.72
N ALA A 195 -7.82 -10.14 10.23
CA ALA A 195 -7.11 -9.63 11.39
C ALA A 195 -6.49 -8.24 11.16
N LEU A 196 -6.01 -7.96 9.96
CA LEU A 196 -5.48 -6.63 9.61
C LEU A 196 -6.61 -5.62 9.45
N LEU A 197 -7.70 -5.99 8.77
CA LEU A 197 -8.83 -5.11 8.53
C LEU A 197 -9.54 -4.73 9.83
N ASP A 198 -9.67 -5.66 10.77
CA ASP A 198 -10.26 -5.39 12.08
C ASP A 198 -9.49 -4.29 12.84
N ARG A 199 -8.14 -4.38 12.85
CA ARG A 199 -7.28 -3.32 13.41
C ARG A 199 -7.49 -1.98 12.70
N LEU A 200 -7.48 -1.98 11.37
CA LEU A 200 -7.69 -0.77 10.57
C LEU A 200 -9.07 -0.16 10.82
N ALA A 201 -10.13 -0.97 10.89
CA ALA A 201 -11.50 -0.51 11.04
C ALA A 201 -11.71 0.30 12.34
N GLY A 202 -11.08 -0.11 13.43
CA GLY A 202 -11.10 0.63 14.71
C GLY A 202 -10.51 2.04 14.56
N HIS A 203 -9.31 2.12 13.97
CA HIS A 203 -8.63 3.40 13.76
C HIS A 203 -9.32 4.27 12.70
N VAL A 204 -9.86 3.68 11.62
CA VAL A 204 -10.66 4.41 10.60
C VAL A 204 -11.86 5.09 11.25
N ARG A 205 -12.60 4.38 12.10
CA ARG A 205 -13.77 4.90 12.80
C ARG A 205 -13.40 6.10 13.67
N THR A 206 -12.32 5.97 14.43
CA THR A 206 -11.81 7.05 15.30
C THR A 206 -11.36 8.26 14.48
N ALA A 207 -10.52 8.05 13.48
CA ALA A 207 -9.97 9.13 12.65
C ALA A 207 -11.08 9.85 11.84
N TYR A 208 -12.03 9.10 11.30
CA TYR A 208 -13.18 9.69 10.57
C TYR A 208 -14.01 10.58 11.48
N GLY A 209 -14.34 10.12 12.71
CA GLY A 209 -15.13 10.88 13.68
C GLY A 209 -14.46 12.18 14.15
N GLN A 210 -13.12 12.26 14.09
CA GLN A 210 -12.37 13.48 14.43
C GLN A 210 -12.40 14.55 13.31
N VAL A 211 -12.67 14.14 12.07
CA VAL A 211 -12.76 15.04 10.91
C VAL A 211 -14.21 15.37 10.54
N ALA A 212 -15.10 14.38 10.63
CA ALA A 212 -16.52 14.52 10.28
C ALA A 212 -17.38 14.26 11.50
N SER A 213 -17.70 15.31 12.26
CA SER A 213 -18.56 15.22 13.45
C SER A 213 -19.98 14.81 13.09
N GLY A 214 -20.53 13.83 13.81
CA GLY A 214 -21.93 13.43 13.71
C GLY A 214 -22.24 12.28 12.75
N GLU A 215 -21.24 11.75 12.02
CA GLU A 215 -21.42 10.62 11.12
C GLU A 215 -20.49 9.46 11.52
N ALA A 216 -21.00 8.23 11.51
CA ALA A 216 -20.20 7.04 11.76
C ALA A 216 -19.72 6.44 10.43
N ALA A 217 -18.41 6.22 10.31
CA ALA A 217 -17.84 5.43 9.23
C ALA A 217 -17.50 4.02 9.71
N ASN A 218 -17.59 3.05 8.82
CA ASN A 218 -17.15 1.68 9.10
C ASN A 218 -16.50 1.07 7.86
N VAL A 219 -15.65 0.07 8.11
CA VAL A 219 -15.02 -0.75 7.10
C VAL A 219 -15.27 -2.21 7.44
N SER A 220 -15.70 -3.00 6.47
CA SER A 220 -16.02 -4.42 6.64
C SER A 220 -15.49 -5.24 5.46
N TYR A 221 -15.41 -6.55 5.68
CA TYR A 221 -14.98 -7.52 4.68
C TYR A 221 -16.19 -8.31 4.18
N ALA A 222 -16.41 -8.33 2.88
CA ALA A 222 -17.42 -9.15 2.23
C ALA A 222 -16.73 -10.28 1.44
N SER A 223 -16.90 -11.50 1.89
CA SER A 223 -16.29 -12.67 1.28
C SER A 223 -17.16 -13.31 0.23
N THR A 224 -16.55 -13.77 -0.86
CA THR A 224 -17.21 -14.63 -1.87
C THR A 224 -17.56 -16.03 -1.34
N LEU A 225 -17.05 -16.35 -0.15
CA LEU A 225 -17.35 -17.63 0.51
C LEU A 225 -18.68 -17.61 1.30
N GLY A 226 -19.34 -16.46 1.37
CA GLY A 226 -20.55 -16.20 2.15
C GLY A 226 -20.27 -15.52 3.49
N ASP A 227 -21.25 -15.58 4.40
CA ASP A 227 -21.15 -14.96 5.71
C ASP A 227 -20.02 -15.58 6.55
N LEU A 228 -19.19 -14.73 7.10
CA LEU A 228 -18.07 -15.17 7.94
C LEU A 228 -18.59 -15.65 9.30
N PRO A 229 -18.09 -16.78 9.82
CA PRO A 229 -18.49 -17.26 11.14
C PRO A 229 -18.01 -16.32 12.24
N GLN A 230 -18.79 -16.23 13.29
CA GLN A 230 -18.43 -15.48 14.51
C GLN A 230 -17.57 -16.39 15.41
N VAL A 231 -16.28 -16.51 15.10
CA VAL A 231 -15.33 -17.33 15.85
C VAL A 231 -14.09 -16.50 16.17
N ASP A 232 -13.59 -16.65 17.39
CA ASP A 232 -12.39 -15.94 17.86
C ASP A 232 -11.11 -16.72 17.54
N ASP A 233 -11.19 -18.04 17.40
CA ASP A 233 -10.05 -18.89 17.09
C ASP A 233 -9.69 -18.80 15.59
N ARG A 234 -8.47 -18.38 15.33
CA ARG A 234 -7.94 -18.25 13.98
C ARG A 234 -7.77 -19.57 13.24
N GLU A 235 -7.47 -20.65 13.93
CA GLU A 235 -7.34 -21.97 13.28
C GLU A 235 -8.73 -22.54 12.96
N GLU A 236 -9.73 -22.30 13.78
CA GLU A 236 -11.12 -22.62 13.47
C GLU A 236 -11.62 -21.83 12.26
N LEU A 237 -11.40 -20.52 12.23
CA LEU A 237 -11.73 -19.68 11.08
C LEU A 237 -11.02 -20.13 9.80
N LYS A 238 -9.75 -20.50 9.89
CA LYS A 238 -8.97 -21.01 8.77
C LYS A 238 -9.50 -22.37 8.27
N GLY A 239 -9.88 -23.25 9.18
CA GLY A 239 -10.52 -24.54 8.86
C GLY A 239 -11.83 -24.33 8.11
N TRP A 240 -12.71 -23.47 8.64
CA TRP A 240 -13.96 -23.09 7.97
C TRP A 240 -13.71 -22.52 6.57
N ALA A 241 -12.79 -21.58 6.45
CA ALA A 241 -12.47 -20.92 5.18
C ALA A 241 -11.94 -21.92 4.14
N TYR A 242 -11.11 -22.89 4.56
CA TYR A 242 -10.61 -23.95 3.70
C TYR A 242 -11.73 -24.84 3.16
N GLU A 243 -12.58 -25.38 4.05
CA GLU A 243 -13.69 -26.24 3.67
C GLU A 243 -14.70 -25.50 2.78
N ARG A 244 -15.06 -24.27 3.15
CA ARG A 244 -16.01 -23.47 2.38
C ARG A 244 -15.46 -23.08 1.01
N MET A 245 -14.14 -22.84 0.92
CA MET A 245 -13.49 -22.52 -0.35
C MET A 245 -13.45 -23.74 -1.28
N LEU A 246 -13.17 -24.94 -0.76
CA LEU A 246 -13.25 -26.18 -1.53
C LEU A 246 -14.66 -26.39 -2.08
N ALA A 247 -15.69 -26.25 -1.24
CA ALA A 247 -17.09 -26.38 -1.64
C ALA A 247 -17.45 -25.34 -2.74
N ALA A 248 -17.07 -24.07 -2.55
CA ALA A 248 -17.36 -23.02 -3.52
C ALA A 248 -16.64 -23.22 -4.86
N LEU A 249 -15.41 -23.72 -4.86
CA LEU A 249 -14.68 -24.06 -6.07
C LEU A 249 -15.32 -25.21 -6.84
N ASP A 250 -15.89 -26.21 -6.13
CA ASP A 250 -16.62 -27.30 -6.77
C ASP A 250 -17.98 -26.83 -7.30
N GLU A 251 -18.72 -26.04 -6.55
CA GLU A 251 -20.01 -25.43 -6.95
C GLU A 251 -19.88 -24.63 -8.26
N HIS A 252 -18.76 -23.91 -8.44
CA HIS A 252 -18.53 -23.01 -9.59
C HIS A 252 -17.70 -23.64 -10.71
N ALA A 253 -17.27 -24.90 -10.58
CA ALA A 253 -16.28 -25.51 -11.49
C ALA A 253 -16.65 -25.39 -12.97
N ASP A 254 -17.90 -25.70 -13.34
CA ASP A 254 -18.35 -25.64 -14.75
C ASP A 254 -18.37 -24.22 -15.31
N GLU A 255 -18.71 -23.26 -14.46
CA GLU A 255 -18.67 -21.83 -14.84
C GLU A 255 -17.25 -21.33 -14.98
N GLU A 256 -16.36 -21.73 -14.08
CA GLU A 256 -14.93 -21.39 -14.11
C GLU A 256 -14.22 -21.97 -15.34
N ILE A 257 -14.51 -23.24 -15.70
CA ILE A 257 -14.01 -23.86 -16.93
C ILE A 257 -14.50 -23.08 -18.16
N ARG A 258 -15.80 -22.76 -18.20
CA ARG A 258 -16.36 -22.00 -19.33
C ARG A 258 -15.76 -20.60 -19.47
N ARG A 259 -15.46 -19.92 -18.35
CA ARG A 259 -14.90 -18.56 -18.32
C ARG A 259 -13.37 -18.50 -18.35
N GLY A 260 -12.68 -19.62 -18.11
CA GLY A 260 -11.23 -19.69 -18.01
C GLY A 260 -10.65 -18.92 -16.82
N VAL A 261 -11.41 -18.76 -15.71
CA VAL A 261 -11.00 -17.93 -14.58
C VAL A 261 -11.63 -18.41 -13.28
N THR A 262 -10.86 -18.33 -12.20
CA THR A 262 -11.32 -18.61 -10.83
C THR A 262 -12.28 -17.52 -10.37
N LEU A 263 -13.46 -17.89 -9.88
CA LEU A 263 -14.57 -16.98 -9.54
C LEU A 263 -14.72 -16.70 -8.05
N VAL A 264 -14.17 -17.55 -7.18
CA VAL A 264 -14.33 -17.47 -5.73
C VAL A 264 -13.00 -17.38 -5.00
N GLY A 265 -13.00 -16.76 -3.82
CA GLY A 265 -11.86 -16.64 -2.94
C GLY A 265 -11.30 -15.23 -2.79
N PRO A 266 -10.26 -15.04 -1.97
CA PRO A 266 -9.72 -13.74 -1.57
C PRO A 266 -9.44 -12.75 -2.69
N HIS A 267 -9.11 -13.19 -3.90
CA HIS A 267 -8.89 -12.31 -5.05
C HIS A 267 -10.18 -11.73 -5.65
N ARG A 268 -11.34 -12.19 -5.20
CA ARG A 268 -12.68 -11.72 -5.61
C ARG A 268 -13.43 -10.98 -4.51
N ASP A 269 -12.99 -11.12 -3.26
CA ASP A 269 -13.65 -10.52 -2.10
C ASP A 269 -13.66 -8.99 -2.15
N GLU A 270 -14.52 -8.36 -1.34
CA GLU A 270 -14.68 -6.90 -1.30
C GLU A 270 -14.31 -6.36 0.09
N ILE A 271 -13.78 -5.13 0.11
CA ILE A 271 -13.62 -4.32 1.32
C ILE A 271 -14.62 -3.19 1.19
N GLU A 272 -15.63 -3.21 2.04
CA GLU A 272 -16.73 -2.27 1.98
C GLU A 272 -16.52 -1.11 2.94
N PHE A 273 -16.74 0.10 2.43
CA PHE A 273 -16.79 1.32 3.21
C PHE A 273 -18.22 1.77 3.36
N THR A 274 -18.65 2.08 4.57
CA THR A 274 -19.96 2.66 4.86
C THR A 274 -19.84 3.97 5.64
N VAL A 275 -20.77 4.90 5.36
CA VAL A 275 -20.95 6.14 6.12
C VAL A 275 -22.42 6.22 6.50
N ALA A 276 -22.71 6.47 7.78
CA ALA A 276 -24.06 6.47 8.33
C ALA A 276 -24.87 5.21 7.93
N GLY A 277 -24.21 4.04 7.92
CA GLY A 277 -24.81 2.74 7.58
C GLY A 277 -25.08 2.51 6.09
N ARG A 278 -24.70 3.43 5.19
CA ARG A 278 -24.91 3.31 3.74
C ARG A 278 -23.60 3.13 3.00
N SER A 279 -23.62 2.37 1.90
CA SER A 279 -22.43 2.17 1.06
C SER A 279 -21.82 3.50 0.63
N ALA A 280 -20.56 3.73 1.00
CA ALA A 280 -19.85 4.95 0.65
C ALA A 280 -19.60 5.07 -0.85
N ARG A 281 -19.45 3.95 -1.55
CA ARG A 281 -19.25 3.92 -3.01
C ARG A 281 -20.42 4.54 -3.76
N SER A 282 -21.66 4.26 -3.32
CA SER A 282 -22.88 4.65 -4.01
C SER A 282 -23.50 5.94 -3.48
N PHE A 283 -23.32 6.25 -2.19
CA PHE A 283 -24.10 7.28 -1.51
C PHE A 283 -23.27 8.38 -0.84
N ALA A 284 -21.97 8.16 -0.59
CA ALA A 284 -21.15 9.19 0.05
C ALA A 284 -20.84 10.33 -0.93
N SER A 285 -20.89 11.56 -0.42
CA SER A 285 -20.42 12.76 -1.13
C SER A 285 -18.92 12.68 -1.40
N GLN A 286 -18.39 13.47 -2.33
CA GLN A 286 -16.96 13.54 -2.58
C GLN A 286 -16.17 13.90 -1.31
N GLY A 287 -16.67 14.82 -0.50
CA GLY A 287 -16.07 15.20 0.77
C GLY A 287 -16.00 14.03 1.75
N GLN A 288 -17.09 13.27 1.92
CA GLN A 288 -17.12 12.08 2.77
C GLN A 288 -16.14 10.99 2.27
N GLN A 289 -16.06 10.78 0.96
CA GLN A 289 -15.10 9.83 0.37
C GLN A 289 -13.66 10.24 0.62
N ARG A 290 -13.32 11.52 0.45
CA ARG A 290 -11.99 12.07 0.78
C ARG A 290 -11.66 11.89 2.27
N THR A 291 -12.63 12.16 3.15
CA THR A 291 -12.46 11.95 4.60
C THR A 291 -12.25 10.48 4.95
N LEU A 292 -12.96 9.54 4.28
CA LEU A 292 -12.74 8.10 4.46
C LEU A 292 -11.32 7.68 4.07
N VAL A 293 -10.81 8.17 2.94
CA VAL A 293 -9.45 7.85 2.50
C VAL A 293 -8.41 8.43 3.44
N LEU A 294 -8.61 9.66 3.92
CA LEU A 294 -7.78 10.26 4.96
C LEU A 294 -7.76 9.41 6.22
N ALA A 295 -8.95 9.02 6.71
CA ALA A 295 -9.08 8.17 7.89
C ALA A 295 -8.40 6.81 7.72
N TRP A 296 -8.47 6.23 6.51
CA TRP A 296 -7.75 5.00 6.17
C TRP A 296 -6.23 5.19 6.26
N LYS A 297 -5.68 6.29 5.71
CA LYS A 297 -4.24 6.57 5.75
C LYS A 297 -3.74 6.85 7.17
N VAL A 298 -4.51 7.55 7.99
CA VAL A 298 -4.23 7.72 9.42
C VAL A 298 -4.26 6.37 10.15
N ALA A 299 -5.23 5.51 9.82
CA ALA A 299 -5.32 4.16 10.38
C ALA A 299 -4.11 3.28 9.99
N GLU A 300 -3.61 3.36 8.75
CA GLU A 300 -2.38 2.66 8.34
C GLU A 300 -1.19 3.10 9.21
N VAL A 301 -1.04 4.40 9.48
CA VAL A 301 0.02 4.93 10.35
C VAL A 301 -0.12 4.38 11.78
N ALA A 302 -1.33 4.43 12.35
CA ALA A 302 -1.59 3.95 13.70
C ALA A 302 -1.33 2.44 13.84
N VAL A 303 -1.85 1.63 12.90
CA VAL A 303 -1.62 0.17 12.89
C VAL A 303 -0.14 -0.18 12.69
N ALA A 304 0.59 0.57 11.87
CA ALA A 304 2.03 0.35 11.72
C ALA A 304 2.77 0.56 13.06
N ARG A 305 2.42 1.61 13.79
CA ARG A 305 2.97 1.86 15.15
C ARG A 305 2.63 0.73 16.12
N ASP A 306 1.37 0.31 16.14
CA ASP A 306 0.90 -0.75 17.06
C ASP A 306 1.58 -2.09 16.79
N VAL A 307 1.82 -2.42 15.51
CA VAL A 307 2.39 -3.72 15.10
C VAL A 307 3.92 -3.74 15.20
N LEU A 308 4.57 -2.65 14.81
CA LEU A 308 6.03 -2.60 14.66
C LEU A 308 6.72 -1.88 15.82
N GLY A 309 5.95 -1.17 16.66
CA GLY A 309 6.48 -0.35 17.76
C GLY A 309 7.24 0.89 17.29
N THR A 310 7.15 1.26 16.02
CA THR A 310 7.81 2.43 15.42
C THR A 310 6.90 3.11 14.42
N ALA A 311 7.03 4.44 14.29
CA ALA A 311 6.29 5.20 13.29
C ALA A 311 6.81 4.86 11.87
N PRO A 312 5.92 4.74 10.86
CA PRO A 312 6.33 4.60 9.47
C PRO A 312 6.82 5.94 8.91
N LEU A 313 7.58 5.90 7.81
CA LEU A 313 7.82 7.07 6.97
C LEU A 313 6.52 7.46 6.25
N LEU A 314 6.04 8.67 6.46
CA LEU A 314 4.85 9.16 5.79
C LEU A 314 5.24 9.93 4.53
N LEU A 315 4.67 9.52 3.40
CA LEU A 315 4.92 10.09 2.08
C LEU A 315 3.62 10.73 1.57
N LEU A 316 3.61 12.05 1.38
CA LEU A 316 2.45 12.81 0.92
C LEU A 316 2.76 13.44 -0.43
N ASP A 317 2.22 12.85 -1.51
CA ASP A 317 2.47 13.33 -2.87
C ASP A 317 1.31 14.18 -3.38
N ASP A 318 1.49 15.50 -3.33
CA ASP A 318 0.57 16.56 -3.82
C ASP A 318 -0.89 16.48 -3.32
N VAL A 319 -1.12 15.79 -2.19
CA VAL A 319 -2.46 15.62 -1.64
C VAL A 319 -3.01 16.86 -0.95
N MET A 320 -2.15 17.80 -0.57
CA MET A 320 -2.57 19.03 0.12
C MET A 320 -3.42 19.95 -0.77
N SER A 321 -3.20 19.89 -2.09
CA SER A 321 -4.00 20.62 -3.08
C SER A 321 -5.44 20.06 -3.21
N GLU A 322 -5.62 18.78 -2.92
CA GLU A 322 -6.90 18.06 -3.05
C GLU A 322 -7.81 18.20 -1.81
N LEU A 323 -7.28 18.74 -0.71
CA LEU A 323 -7.98 18.90 0.54
C LEU A 323 -8.39 20.35 0.78
N ASP A 324 -9.60 20.57 1.30
CA ASP A 324 -9.96 21.87 1.85
C ASP A 324 -9.18 22.17 3.14
N GLY A 325 -9.24 23.43 3.59
CA GLY A 325 -8.46 23.89 4.74
C GLY A 325 -8.76 23.15 6.05
N GLU A 326 -10.02 22.77 6.28
CA GLU A 326 -10.44 22.07 7.48
C GLU A 326 -9.88 20.64 7.53
N ARG A 327 -10.06 19.87 6.44
CA ARG A 327 -9.52 18.51 6.31
C ARG A 327 -8.02 18.47 6.34
N ARG A 328 -7.36 19.46 5.70
CA ARG A 328 -5.90 19.58 5.72
C ARG A 328 -5.37 19.80 7.13
N GLY A 329 -5.96 20.75 7.86
CA GLY A 329 -5.61 21.00 9.25
C GLY A 329 -5.88 19.80 10.16
N ALA A 330 -7.01 19.11 10.00
CA ALA A 330 -7.33 17.90 10.75
C ALA A 330 -6.32 16.77 10.46
N PHE A 331 -5.99 16.56 9.20
CA PHE A 331 -5.02 15.52 8.79
C PHE A 331 -3.63 15.78 9.38
N LEU A 332 -3.11 17.01 9.29
CA LEU A 332 -1.81 17.37 9.86
C LEU A 332 -1.78 17.17 11.39
N ARG A 333 -2.88 17.48 12.09
CA ARG A 333 -2.98 17.22 13.56
C ARG A 333 -3.03 15.72 13.88
N LEU A 334 -3.70 14.90 13.06
CA LEU A 334 -3.82 13.46 13.28
C LEU A 334 -2.51 12.69 13.07
N ILE A 335 -1.66 13.19 12.18
CA ILE A 335 -0.35 12.58 11.92
C ILE A 335 0.57 12.74 13.13
N GLY A 336 0.53 13.90 13.80
CA GLY A 336 1.42 14.21 14.92
C GLY A 336 2.83 14.66 14.48
N ASP A 337 3.63 15.11 15.44
CA ASP A 337 4.96 15.68 15.20
C ASP A 337 6.09 14.65 15.28
N ASP A 338 5.78 13.44 15.68
CA ASP A 338 6.74 12.34 15.92
C ASP A 338 6.88 11.38 14.73
N ILE A 339 6.35 11.76 13.56
CA ILE A 339 6.42 10.96 12.33
C ILE A 339 7.30 11.67 11.30
N GLN A 340 8.35 10.98 10.85
CA GLN A 340 9.10 11.48 9.70
C GLN A 340 8.18 11.54 8.49
N THR A 341 8.04 12.75 7.91
CA THR A 341 7.09 13.01 6.83
C THR A 341 7.79 13.72 5.68
N VAL A 342 7.58 13.24 4.46
CA VAL A 342 8.01 13.91 3.23
C VAL A 342 6.78 14.33 2.45
N ILE A 343 6.66 15.64 2.19
CA ILE A 343 5.49 16.24 1.53
C ILE A 343 5.94 16.88 0.22
N THR A 344 5.24 16.62 -0.86
CA THR A 344 5.40 17.37 -2.09
C THR A 344 4.27 18.39 -2.26
N THR A 345 4.59 19.56 -2.76
CA THR A 345 3.61 20.62 -3.01
C THR A 345 4.04 21.53 -4.14
N THR A 346 3.05 22.18 -4.76
CA THR A 346 3.27 23.31 -5.67
C THR A 346 3.08 24.67 -4.98
N ASN A 347 2.49 24.68 -3.76
CA ASN A 347 2.16 25.91 -3.06
C ASN A 347 2.38 25.77 -1.54
N LEU A 348 3.31 26.54 -0.99
CA LEU A 348 3.58 26.58 0.44
C LEU A 348 2.44 27.20 1.26
N GLY A 349 1.55 28.00 0.65
CA GLY A 349 0.37 28.56 1.32
C GLY A 349 -0.67 27.56 1.80
N TYR A 350 -0.45 26.25 1.55
CA TYR A 350 -1.26 25.19 2.13
C TYR A 350 -0.89 24.86 3.58
N PHE A 351 0.24 25.36 4.07
CA PHE A 351 0.78 25.05 5.40
C PHE A 351 0.72 26.29 6.31
N THR A 352 0.65 26.06 7.59
CA THR A 352 0.74 27.12 8.61
C THR A 352 2.18 27.55 8.79
N ASP A 353 2.40 28.82 9.21
CA ASP A 353 3.73 29.33 9.50
C ASP A 353 4.46 28.46 10.53
N ASP A 354 3.78 28.02 11.58
CA ASP A 354 4.33 27.11 12.59
C ASP A 354 4.89 25.80 11.99
N LEU A 355 4.21 25.21 11.01
CA LEU A 355 4.72 24.02 10.32
C LEU A 355 5.91 24.36 9.43
N LEU A 356 5.87 25.49 8.73
CA LEU A 356 6.96 25.93 7.84
C LEU A 356 8.23 26.26 8.61
N ASP A 357 8.11 26.86 9.80
CA ASP A 357 9.24 27.23 10.66
C ASP A 357 10.02 26.00 11.17
N ARG A 358 9.34 24.87 11.37
CA ARG A 358 9.96 23.61 11.85
C ARG A 358 10.23 22.59 10.75
N ALA A 359 9.74 22.82 9.53
CA ALA A 359 9.94 21.93 8.41
C ALA A 359 11.18 22.30 7.63
N LYS A 360 11.86 21.29 7.10
CA LYS A 360 12.89 21.48 6.09
C LYS A 360 12.24 21.71 4.73
N VAL A 361 12.28 22.95 4.24
CA VAL A 361 11.76 23.28 2.91
C VAL A 361 12.87 23.15 1.87
N VAL A 362 12.66 22.30 0.87
CA VAL A 362 13.56 22.10 -0.26
C VAL A 362 12.89 22.63 -1.52
N SER A 363 13.42 23.70 -2.09
CA SER A 363 12.93 24.27 -3.35
C SER A 363 13.48 23.45 -4.52
N MET A 364 12.57 22.92 -5.32
CA MET A 364 12.89 22.18 -6.54
C MET A 364 12.63 23.08 -7.75
N GLY A 365 13.69 23.34 -8.55
CA GLY A 365 13.57 24.02 -9.83
C GLY A 365 12.97 23.10 -10.92
N GLU A 366 12.74 23.67 -12.12
CA GLU A 366 12.47 22.83 -13.28
C GLU A 366 13.72 21.97 -13.54
N THR A 367 13.52 20.66 -13.65
CA THR A 367 14.57 19.76 -14.14
C THR A 367 14.78 20.06 -15.62
N CYS A 368 15.97 20.60 -15.94
CA CYS A 368 16.41 20.79 -17.33
C CYS A 368 16.58 19.45 -18.03
#